data_8201cc6107578a3d0636321f0dcbfb8d
#
_entry.id   8201cc6107578a3d0636321f0dcbfb8d
#
_cell.length_a   1.000
_cell.length_b   1.000
_cell.length_c   1.000
_cell.angle_alpha   90.00
_cell.angle_beta   90.00
_cell.angle_gamma   90.00
#
_symmetry.space_group_name_H-M   'P 1'
#
loop_
_entity.id
_entity.type
_entity.pdbx_description
1 polymer ?
#
loop_
_entity_poly.entity_id
_entity_poly.type
_entity_poly.pdbx_seq_one_letter_code
_entity_poly.pdbx_strand_id
1 'polypeptide(L)'
;MKKIVILLFVLSGCVPAAVFAQKQFSFKDGKFKIAQFTDLHWTPRSLACTETEATICAVLKAEHPDIAILSGDVVTEDPAIDGWKSVIRIFDEAKVPFVVTMGNHDAEHMAKDDIYDLLLESPYYAGAKGPEGIMGCGNCVIPVYGSKNREKVEALLHCMDSNDYQPNKLYGPYDWIHFDQIAWYREQSARFTKENNGSPVPALAFFHIPLLEYNEIAGDGKTFGNNREGKVASANINSGMFASFIDMKDVMGIFAGHDHDND
;
A
#
# COMPACT_ATOMS: atom_id res chain seq x y z
N MET A 1 16.40 -25.54 64.66
CA MET A 1 15.47 -24.83 63.76
C MET A 1 16.01 -24.97 62.33
N LYS A 2 15.41 -25.86 61.52
CA LYS A 2 15.81 -26.08 60.10
C LYS A 2 15.10 -25.05 59.25
N LYS A 3 15.85 -24.21 58.51
CA LYS A 3 15.29 -23.26 57.50
C LYS A 3 15.07 -24.00 56.21
N ILE A 4 13.81 -24.07 55.76
CA ILE A 4 13.44 -24.60 54.42
C ILE A 4 13.55 -23.42 53.46
N VAL A 5 14.41 -23.52 52.46
CA VAL A 5 14.50 -22.58 51.33
C VAL A 5 13.69 -23.19 50.20
N ILE A 6 12.57 -22.55 49.82
CA ILE A 6 11.78 -22.96 48.65
C ILE A 6 12.32 -22.15 47.47
N LEU A 7 12.93 -22.84 46.51
CA LEU A 7 13.38 -22.28 45.26
C LEU A 7 12.22 -22.36 44.25
N LEU A 8 11.58 -21.24 43.95
CA LEU A 8 10.58 -21.17 42.85
C LEU A 8 11.32 -21.04 41.51
N PHE A 9 11.29 -22.09 40.73
CA PHE A 9 11.67 -22.00 39.31
C PHE A 9 10.49 -21.44 38.52
N VAL A 10 10.61 -20.18 38.05
CA VAL A 10 9.72 -19.62 37.03
C VAL A 10 10.24 -20.12 35.69
N LEU A 11 9.60 -21.14 35.12
CA LEU A 11 9.77 -21.46 33.70
C LEU A 11 9.12 -20.36 32.86
N SER A 12 9.95 -19.43 32.39
CA SER A 12 9.56 -18.50 31.32
C SER A 12 9.45 -19.30 30.03
N GLY A 13 8.24 -19.72 29.70
CA GLY A 13 7.96 -20.32 28.40
C GLY A 13 8.11 -19.26 27.31
N CYS A 14 9.28 -19.23 26.64
CA CYS A 14 9.41 -18.57 25.35
C CYS A 14 8.51 -19.32 24.37
N VAL A 15 7.31 -18.81 24.12
CA VAL A 15 6.54 -19.18 22.93
C VAL A 15 7.32 -18.58 21.75
N PRO A 16 7.84 -19.40 20.82
CA PRO A 16 8.45 -18.84 19.63
C PRO A 16 7.33 -18.11 18.88
N ALA A 17 7.39 -16.77 18.81
CA ALA A 17 6.65 -16.02 17.82
C ALA A 17 7.09 -16.58 16.47
N ALA A 18 6.15 -17.17 15.73
CA ALA A 18 6.40 -17.56 14.35
C ALA A 18 6.73 -16.27 13.59
N VAL A 19 8.01 -16.01 13.41
CA VAL A 19 8.50 -14.98 12.51
C VAL A 19 8.18 -15.52 11.13
N PHE A 20 7.04 -15.13 10.56
CA PHE A 20 6.83 -15.28 9.13
C PHE A 20 7.95 -14.49 8.46
N ALA A 21 8.83 -15.23 7.78
CA ALA A 21 9.91 -14.60 7.03
C ALA A 21 9.25 -13.68 6.00
N GLN A 22 9.38 -12.37 6.20
CA GLN A 22 8.88 -11.38 5.26
C GLN A 22 9.46 -11.71 3.88
N LYS A 23 8.60 -11.87 2.88
CA LYS A 23 8.99 -12.27 1.54
C LYS A 23 9.98 -11.27 0.99
N GLN A 24 11.21 -11.69 0.73
CA GLN A 24 12.24 -10.83 0.20
C GLN A 24 12.08 -10.67 -1.32
N PHE A 25 11.80 -9.45 -1.78
CA PHE A 25 11.71 -9.11 -3.19
C PHE A 25 13.08 -8.77 -3.75
N SER A 26 13.35 -9.19 -4.97
CA SER A 26 14.61 -8.85 -5.65
C SER A 26 14.42 -8.73 -7.16
N PHE A 27 15.22 -7.88 -7.78
CA PHE A 27 15.31 -7.82 -9.22
C PHE A 27 15.70 -9.19 -9.79
N LYS A 28 15.11 -9.55 -10.94
CA LYS A 28 15.48 -10.70 -11.75
C LYS A 28 15.99 -10.17 -13.08
N ASP A 29 17.27 -10.39 -13.38
CA ASP A 29 17.94 -9.89 -14.59
C ASP A 29 17.72 -8.37 -14.81
N GLY A 30 17.80 -7.59 -13.73
CA GLY A 30 17.61 -6.14 -13.73
C GLY A 30 16.16 -5.68 -13.91
N LYS A 31 15.19 -6.58 -13.81
CA LYS A 31 13.75 -6.29 -13.94
C LYS A 31 13.02 -6.65 -12.66
N PHE A 32 12.03 -5.83 -12.31
CA PHE A 32 11.03 -6.09 -11.27
C PHE A 32 9.69 -5.60 -11.80
N LYS A 33 8.73 -6.50 -11.92
CA LYS A 33 7.44 -6.19 -12.53
C LYS A 33 6.38 -6.01 -11.46
N ILE A 34 5.69 -4.89 -11.53
CA ILE A 34 4.57 -4.53 -10.66
C ILE A 34 3.30 -4.50 -11.50
N ALA A 35 2.23 -5.14 -11.04
CA ALA A 35 0.89 -4.94 -11.58
C ALA A 35 0.12 -4.06 -10.60
N GLN A 36 -0.36 -2.90 -11.05
CA GLN A 36 -1.28 -2.07 -10.27
C GLN A 36 -2.71 -2.37 -10.69
N PHE A 37 -3.58 -2.53 -9.68
CA PHE A 37 -5.02 -2.58 -9.81
C PHE A 37 -5.60 -1.52 -8.87
N THR A 38 -6.60 -0.79 -9.33
CA THR A 38 -7.26 0.25 -8.53
C THR A 38 -8.75 0.25 -8.80
N ASP A 39 -9.51 0.80 -7.89
CA ASP A 39 -10.94 1.06 -8.08
C ASP A 39 -11.71 -0.18 -8.57
N LEU A 40 -11.46 -1.33 -7.92
CA LEU A 40 -12.15 -2.58 -8.27
C LEU A 40 -13.64 -2.50 -7.99
N HIS A 41 -14.05 -1.69 -7.02
CA HIS A 41 -15.43 -1.55 -6.55
C HIS A 41 -16.13 -2.90 -6.42
N TRP A 42 -15.43 -3.82 -5.74
CA TRP A 42 -15.92 -5.18 -5.59
C TRP A 42 -17.23 -5.22 -4.82
N THR A 43 -18.29 -5.57 -5.54
CA THR A 43 -19.63 -5.75 -4.98
C THR A 43 -19.92 -7.23 -4.86
N PRO A 44 -19.85 -7.84 -3.66
CA PRO A 44 -20.04 -9.27 -3.49
C PRO A 44 -21.35 -9.77 -4.13
N ARG A 45 -21.28 -10.92 -4.80
CA ARG A 45 -22.41 -11.57 -5.50
C ARG A 45 -22.90 -10.85 -6.76
N SER A 46 -22.25 -9.79 -7.19
CA SER A 46 -22.51 -9.14 -8.50
C SER A 46 -21.86 -9.91 -9.64
N LEU A 47 -22.51 -9.90 -10.82
CA LEU A 47 -21.91 -10.44 -12.06
C LEU A 47 -20.67 -9.64 -12.49
N ALA A 48 -20.62 -8.35 -12.20
CA ALA A 48 -19.46 -7.50 -12.48
C ALA A 48 -18.18 -8.03 -11.83
N CYS A 49 -18.28 -8.61 -10.61
CA CYS A 49 -17.12 -9.22 -9.95
C CYS A 49 -16.53 -10.39 -10.73
N THR A 50 -17.35 -11.12 -11.48
CA THR A 50 -16.86 -12.23 -12.32
C THR A 50 -15.98 -11.71 -13.45
N GLU A 51 -16.35 -10.59 -14.06
CA GLU A 51 -15.56 -9.95 -15.13
C GLU A 51 -14.28 -9.33 -14.57
N THR A 52 -14.37 -8.66 -13.41
CA THR A 52 -13.22 -8.11 -12.69
C THR A 52 -12.23 -9.22 -12.30
N GLU A 53 -12.71 -10.33 -11.72
CA GLU A 53 -11.88 -11.50 -11.38
C GLU A 53 -11.19 -12.06 -12.64
N ALA A 54 -11.94 -12.25 -13.72
CA ALA A 54 -11.40 -12.78 -14.97
C ALA A 54 -10.30 -11.85 -15.53
N THR A 55 -10.50 -10.53 -15.45
CA THR A 55 -9.52 -9.54 -15.90
C THR A 55 -8.26 -9.59 -15.05
N ILE A 56 -8.38 -9.57 -13.72
CA ILE A 56 -7.24 -9.69 -12.80
C ILE A 56 -6.46 -10.98 -13.10
N CYS A 57 -7.15 -12.12 -13.17
CA CYS A 57 -6.53 -13.40 -13.46
C CYS A 57 -5.82 -13.41 -14.83
N ALA A 58 -6.41 -12.79 -15.85
CA ALA A 58 -5.80 -12.69 -17.18
C ALA A 58 -4.51 -11.86 -17.15
N VAL A 59 -4.51 -10.72 -16.46
CA VAL A 59 -3.33 -9.87 -16.27
C VAL A 59 -2.24 -10.61 -15.49
N LEU A 60 -2.57 -11.21 -14.34
CA LEU A 60 -1.62 -11.98 -13.54
C LEU A 60 -0.98 -13.12 -14.34
N LYS A 61 -1.78 -13.81 -15.14
CA LYS A 61 -1.34 -14.91 -16.01
C LYS A 61 -0.47 -14.43 -17.18
N ALA A 62 -0.80 -13.29 -17.80
CA ALA A 62 -0.07 -12.78 -18.95
C ALA A 62 1.24 -12.10 -18.56
N GLU A 63 1.20 -11.31 -17.48
CA GLU A 63 2.29 -10.42 -17.08
C GLU A 63 3.25 -11.05 -16.10
N HIS A 64 2.85 -12.06 -15.33
CA HIS A 64 3.66 -12.70 -14.29
C HIS A 64 4.36 -11.66 -13.38
N PRO A 65 3.61 -10.77 -12.72
CA PRO A 65 4.22 -9.74 -11.90
C PRO A 65 4.94 -10.34 -10.68
N ASP A 66 5.99 -9.65 -10.22
CA ASP A 66 6.68 -10.00 -8.98
C ASP A 66 5.87 -9.61 -7.75
N ILE A 67 5.04 -8.57 -7.88
CA ILE A 67 4.08 -8.08 -6.88
C ILE A 67 2.89 -7.41 -7.57
N ALA A 68 1.72 -7.52 -6.95
CA ALA A 68 0.55 -6.73 -7.30
C ALA A 68 0.31 -5.66 -6.23
N ILE A 69 -0.15 -4.47 -6.64
CA ILE A 69 -0.54 -3.40 -5.71
C ILE A 69 -1.99 -3.01 -6.03
N LEU A 70 -2.85 -3.15 -5.03
CA LEU A 70 -4.23 -2.70 -5.08
C LEU A 70 -4.26 -1.32 -4.44
N SER A 71 -4.45 -0.29 -5.27
CA SER A 71 -4.34 1.10 -4.81
C SER A 71 -5.67 1.74 -4.48
N GLY A 72 -6.49 1.04 -3.70
CA GLY A 72 -7.70 1.55 -3.04
C GLY A 72 -8.99 1.28 -3.78
N ASP A 73 -10.08 1.53 -3.08
CA ASP A 73 -11.47 1.27 -3.47
C ASP A 73 -11.65 -0.17 -3.98
N VAL A 74 -11.14 -1.10 -3.17
CA VAL A 74 -11.08 -2.52 -3.51
C VAL A 74 -12.43 -3.19 -3.26
N VAL A 75 -13.00 -3.06 -2.04
CA VAL A 75 -14.29 -3.63 -1.68
C VAL A 75 -15.18 -2.54 -1.09
N THR A 76 -16.24 -2.19 -1.81
CA THR A 76 -17.05 -1.00 -1.54
C THR A 76 -18.49 -1.31 -1.15
N GLU A 77 -18.86 -2.59 -1.00
CA GLU A 77 -20.23 -3.02 -0.72
C GLU A 77 -20.29 -4.21 0.24
N ASP A 78 -21.42 -4.32 0.94
CA ASP A 78 -21.73 -5.44 1.82
C ASP A 78 -22.06 -6.74 1.03
N PRO A 79 -21.75 -7.91 1.58
CA PRO A 79 -21.00 -8.17 2.81
C PRO A 79 -19.49 -8.04 2.61
N ALA A 80 -18.88 -6.98 3.17
CA ALA A 80 -17.50 -6.60 2.93
C ALA A 80 -16.51 -7.74 3.21
N ILE A 81 -16.72 -8.51 4.28
CA ILE A 81 -15.84 -9.65 4.61
C ILE A 81 -15.82 -10.72 3.50
N ASP A 82 -16.95 -10.98 2.83
CA ASP A 82 -17.02 -11.93 1.71
C ASP A 82 -16.29 -11.36 0.49
N GLY A 83 -16.40 -10.04 0.28
CA GLY A 83 -15.70 -9.31 -0.77
C GLY A 83 -14.18 -9.42 -0.60
N TRP A 84 -13.67 -9.04 0.57
CA TRP A 84 -12.25 -9.12 0.87
C TRP A 84 -11.70 -10.53 0.75
N LYS A 85 -12.40 -11.55 1.29
CA LYS A 85 -12.02 -12.95 1.12
C LYS A 85 -11.97 -13.37 -0.36
N SER A 86 -12.89 -12.88 -1.17
CA SER A 86 -12.91 -13.18 -2.60
C SER A 86 -11.70 -12.57 -3.31
N VAL A 87 -11.38 -11.30 -3.04
CA VAL A 87 -10.21 -10.63 -3.63
C VAL A 87 -8.91 -11.29 -3.18
N ILE A 88 -8.74 -11.55 -1.89
CA ILE A 88 -7.56 -12.23 -1.33
C ILE A 88 -7.35 -13.58 -2.02
N ARG A 89 -8.43 -14.37 -2.18
CA ARG A 89 -8.38 -15.68 -2.83
C ARG A 89 -7.79 -15.62 -4.25
N ILE A 90 -8.07 -14.58 -5.02
CA ILE A 90 -7.55 -14.42 -6.40
C ILE A 90 -6.01 -14.43 -6.38
N PHE A 91 -5.39 -13.66 -5.47
CA PHE A 91 -3.94 -13.57 -5.37
C PHE A 91 -3.31 -14.81 -4.73
N ASP A 92 -4.01 -15.42 -3.77
CA ASP A 92 -3.58 -16.68 -3.13
C ASP A 92 -3.55 -17.83 -4.14
N GLU A 93 -4.59 -18.00 -4.95
CA GLU A 93 -4.66 -19.02 -5.99
C GLU A 93 -3.62 -18.78 -7.11
N ALA A 94 -3.43 -17.49 -7.49
CA ALA A 94 -2.40 -17.11 -8.44
C ALA A 94 -0.98 -17.22 -7.88
N LYS A 95 -0.82 -17.33 -6.56
CA LYS A 95 0.48 -17.31 -5.84
C LYS A 95 1.29 -16.05 -6.12
N VAL A 96 0.63 -14.94 -6.32
CA VAL A 96 1.24 -13.64 -6.58
C VAL A 96 1.21 -12.81 -5.29
N PRO A 97 2.37 -12.33 -4.81
CA PRO A 97 2.39 -11.41 -3.69
C PRO A 97 1.60 -10.15 -3.99
N PHE A 98 0.89 -9.63 -2.99
CA PHE A 98 0.12 -8.41 -3.17
C PHE A 98 0.14 -7.52 -1.93
N VAL A 99 -0.14 -6.23 -2.15
CA VAL A 99 -0.26 -5.19 -1.13
C VAL A 99 -1.53 -4.39 -1.42
N VAL A 100 -2.14 -3.86 -0.40
CA VAL A 100 -3.30 -2.98 -0.49
C VAL A 100 -2.94 -1.64 0.15
N THR A 101 -3.24 -0.54 -0.52
CA THR A 101 -3.46 0.76 0.11
C THR A 101 -4.96 1.04 0.12
N MET A 102 -5.46 1.64 1.20
CA MET A 102 -6.90 1.88 1.33
C MET A 102 -7.35 3.06 0.48
N GLY A 103 -8.53 2.95 -0.11
CA GLY A 103 -9.29 4.05 -0.68
C GLY A 103 -10.35 4.57 0.29
N ASN A 104 -11.09 5.58 -0.14
CA ASN A 104 -12.10 6.22 0.69
C ASN A 104 -13.37 5.38 0.89
N HIS A 105 -13.62 4.42 -0.01
CA HIS A 105 -14.77 3.52 0.11
C HIS A 105 -14.49 2.23 0.91
N ASP A 106 -13.24 1.82 1.04
CA ASP A 106 -12.90 0.52 1.65
C ASP A 106 -13.33 0.38 3.10
N ALA A 107 -13.42 1.49 3.85
CA ALA A 107 -13.81 1.50 5.25
C ALA A 107 -15.32 1.76 5.49
N GLU A 108 -16.13 1.86 4.46
CA GLU A 108 -17.57 2.16 4.62
C GLU A 108 -18.36 1.00 5.27
N HIS A 109 -17.94 -0.24 5.04
CA HIS A 109 -18.64 -1.44 5.51
C HIS A 109 -17.81 -2.32 6.46
N MET A 110 -16.50 -2.06 6.60
CA MET A 110 -15.62 -2.82 7.47
C MET A 110 -14.47 -1.91 7.96
N ALA A 111 -14.13 -1.95 9.25
CA ALA A 111 -13.05 -1.12 9.78
C ALA A 111 -11.70 -1.49 9.13
N LYS A 112 -10.85 -0.49 8.84
CA LYS A 112 -9.51 -0.70 8.25
C LYS A 112 -8.70 -1.72 9.05
N ASP A 113 -8.73 -1.65 10.36
CA ASP A 113 -8.02 -2.59 11.24
C ASP A 113 -8.43 -4.04 11.02
N ASP A 114 -9.74 -4.30 10.88
CA ASP A 114 -10.27 -5.64 10.65
C ASP A 114 -9.95 -6.13 9.23
N ILE A 115 -9.93 -5.22 8.25
CA ILE A 115 -9.51 -5.52 6.87
C ILE A 115 -8.04 -5.97 6.88
N TYR A 116 -7.15 -5.22 7.55
CA TYR A 116 -5.74 -5.58 7.61
C TYR A 116 -5.49 -6.86 8.39
N ASP A 117 -6.27 -7.15 9.45
CA ASP A 117 -6.19 -8.43 10.14
C ASP A 117 -6.52 -9.59 9.20
N LEU A 118 -7.55 -9.43 8.35
CA LEU A 118 -7.91 -10.41 7.34
C LEU A 118 -6.83 -10.55 6.23
N LEU A 119 -6.28 -9.43 5.75
CA LEU A 119 -5.19 -9.44 4.75
C LEU A 119 -3.96 -10.18 5.25
N LEU A 120 -3.60 -10.00 6.53
CA LEU A 120 -2.44 -10.64 7.16
C LEU A 120 -2.60 -12.17 7.33
N GLU A 121 -3.81 -12.72 7.19
CA GLU A 121 -4.02 -14.17 7.16
C GLU A 121 -3.51 -14.81 5.85
N SER A 122 -3.40 -14.02 4.76
CA SER A 122 -2.92 -14.52 3.47
C SER A 122 -1.40 -14.73 3.47
N PRO A 123 -0.91 -15.90 3.03
CA PRO A 123 0.53 -16.14 2.89
C PRO A 123 1.17 -15.35 1.74
N TYR A 124 0.35 -14.71 0.90
CA TYR A 124 0.81 -13.88 -0.23
C TYR A 124 0.68 -12.39 0.03
N TYR A 125 0.06 -11.99 1.15
CA TYR A 125 0.05 -10.59 1.52
C TYR A 125 1.46 -10.12 1.90
N ALA A 126 1.92 -9.04 1.27
CA ALA A 126 3.29 -8.53 1.43
C ALA A 126 3.35 -7.16 2.12
N GLY A 127 2.19 -6.60 2.47
CA GLY A 127 2.08 -5.36 3.21
C GLY A 127 2.16 -5.54 4.72
N ALA A 128 1.82 -4.49 5.43
CA ALA A 128 1.75 -4.46 6.88
C ALA A 128 0.56 -3.60 7.33
N LYS A 129 0.16 -3.73 8.59
CA LYS A 129 -0.88 -2.88 9.19
C LYS A 129 -0.42 -1.41 9.34
N GLY A 130 0.89 -1.20 9.33
CA GLY A 130 1.53 0.10 9.50
C GLY A 130 2.04 0.33 10.92
N PRO A 131 2.76 1.44 11.13
CA PRO A 131 3.27 1.79 12.44
C PRO A 131 2.16 2.32 13.35
N GLU A 132 2.20 1.97 14.63
CA GLU A 132 1.28 2.50 15.64
C GLU A 132 1.46 4.01 15.84
N GLY A 133 0.36 4.72 16.08
CA GLY A 133 0.38 6.15 16.41
C GLY A 133 0.60 7.08 15.21
N ILE A 134 0.56 6.55 13.99
CA ILE A 134 0.58 7.31 12.74
C ILE A 134 -0.78 7.19 12.07
N MET A 135 -1.28 8.29 11.50
CA MET A 135 -2.55 8.31 10.80
C MET A 135 -2.58 7.32 9.65
N GLY A 136 -3.77 6.77 9.39
CA GLY A 136 -4.01 5.78 8.34
C GLY A 136 -3.57 4.37 8.72
N CYS A 137 -3.98 3.41 7.90
CA CYS A 137 -3.64 2.00 8.03
C CYS A 137 -2.88 1.52 6.79
N GLY A 138 -1.91 0.60 6.98
CA GLY A 138 -1.19 0.01 5.86
C GLY A 138 0.02 0.80 5.36
N ASN A 139 0.40 1.88 6.04
CA ASN A 139 1.62 2.60 5.69
C ASN A 139 2.83 1.66 5.81
N CYS A 140 3.43 1.29 4.69
CA CYS A 140 4.57 0.37 4.68
C CYS A 140 5.57 0.68 3.56
N VAL A 141 6.79 0.20 3.74
CA VAL A 141 7.86 0.27 2.73
C VAL A 141 8.28 -1.14 2.38
N ILE A 142 8.31 -1.44 1.10
CA ILE A 142 8.74 -2.73 0.58
C ILE A 142 10.09 -2.55 -0.11
N PRO A 143 11.18 -3.08 0.46
CA PRO A 143 12.48 -3.05 -0.17
C PRO A 143 12.56 -4.10 -1.29
N VAL A 144 13.14 -3.68 -2.42
CA VAL A 144 13.47 -4.55 -3.55
C VAL A 144 14.99 -4.62 -3.64
N TYR A 145 15.52 -5.83 -3.49
CA TYR A 145 16.95 -6.09 -3.44
C TYR A 145 17.54 -6.32 -4.82
N GLY A 146 18.85 -6.13 -4.93
CA GLY A 146 19.56 -6.34 -6.18
C GLY A 146 19.57 -7.78 -6.67
N SER A 147 19.61 -7.99 -7.98
CA SER A 147 19.68 -9.32 -8.59
C SER A 147 20.99 -10.04 -8.31
N LYS A 148 22.10 -9.29 -8.22
CA LYS A 148 23.46 -9.82 -7.94
C LYS A 148 23.83 -9.73 -6.47
N ASN A 149 23.45 -8.66 -5.80
CA ASN A 149 23.66 -8.46 -4.37
C ASN A 149 22.29 -8.41 -3.67
N ARG A 150 21.87 -9.52 -3.10
CA ARG A 150 20.59 -9.67 -2.39
C ARG A 150 20.59 -9.04 -1.00
N GLU A 151 21.70 -8.47 -0.55
CA GLU A 151 21.77 -7.69 0.69
C GLU A 151 21.60 -6.19 0.44
N LYS A 152 21.83 -5.74 -0.82
CA LYS A 152 21.67 -4.35 -1.21
C LYS A 152 20.26 -4.05 -1.67
N VAL A 153 19.61 -3.09 -1.02
CA VAL A 153 18.33 -2.52 -1.50
C VAL A 153 18.63 -1.63 -2.71
N GLU A 154 17.95 -1.89 -3.82
CA GLU A 154 18.15 -1.15 -5.09
C GLU A 154 16.89 -0.36 -5.49
N ALA A 155 15.70 -0.68 -4.89
CA ALA A 155 14.50 0.13 -5.03
C ALA A 155 13.60 0.00 -3.81
N LEU A 156 12.68 0.96 -3.64
CA LEU A 156 11.67 0.97 -2.58
C LEU A 156 10.27 1.15 -3.19
N LEU A 157 9.28 0.49 -2.58
CA LEU A 157 7.87 0.78 -2.84
C LEU A 157 7.27 1.35 -1.55
N HIS A 158 6.90 2.62 -1.57
CA HIS A 158 6.17 3.26 -0.49
C HIS A 158 4.67 3.08 -0.72
N CYS A 159 4.01 2.35 0.14
CA CYS A 159 2.57 2.15 0.13
C CYS A 159 2.00 2.95 1.31
N MET A 160 1.10 3.89 1.03
CA MET A 160 0.58 4.81 2.04
C MET A 160 -0.95 4.89 1.97
N ASP A 161 -1.58 5.06 3.11
CA ASP A 161 -3.00 5.39 3.20
C ASP A 161 -3.17 6.89 2.91
N SER A 162 -3.90 7.24 1.86
CA SER A 162 -4.26 8.63 1.58
C SER A 162 -5.44 9.14 2.41
N ASN A 163 -5.91 8.31 3.33
CA ASN A 163 -7.07 8.51 4.18
C ASN A 163 -8.40 8.51 3.41
N ASP A 164 -9.46 9.03 4.04
CA ASP A 164 -10.84 8.86 3.58
C ASP A 164 -11.48 10.20 3.24
N TYR A 165 -12.77 10.30 3.54
CA TYR A 165 -13.52 11.55 3.48
C TYR A 165 -13.13 12.49 4.63
N GLN A 166 -13.01 13.78 4.32
CA GLN A 166 -12.77 14.80 5.33
C GLN A 166 -14.02 15.00 6.19
N PRO A 167 -13.94 14.78 7.51
CA PRO A 167 -15.11 14.96 8.38
C PRO A 167 -15.56 16.42 8.48
N ASN A 168 -14.65 17.38 8.43
CA ASN A 168 -14.98 18.81 8.38
C ASN A 168 -15.06 19.29 6.93
N LYS A 169 -16.27 19.41 6.42
CA LYS A 169 -16.54 19.81 5.03
C LYS A 169 -16.01 21.21 4.63
N LEU A 170 -15.60 22.04 5.58
CA LEU A 170 -14.90 23.30 5.28
C LEU A 170 -13.54 23.09 4.63
N TYR A 171 -12.91 21.94 4.84
CA TYR A 171 -11.60 21.59 4.29
C TYR A 171 -11.69 20.76 3.00
N GLY A 172 -12.87 20.53 2.49
CA GLY A 172 -13.10 19.79 1.25
C GLY A 172 -13.75 18.43 1.44
N PRO A 173 -13.92 17.67 0.36
CA PRO A 173 -14.56 16.35 0.41
C PRO A 173 -13.64 15.27 0.99
N TYR A 174 -12.36 15.32 0.66
CA TYR A 174 -11.38 14.28 0.99
C TYR A 174 -10.37 14.76 2.01
N ASP A 175 -9.89 13.82 2.82
CA ASP A 175 -8.77 14.00 3.73
C ASP A 175 -7.44 13.95 2.94
N TRP A 176 -6.33 14.13 3.60
CA TRP A 176 -4.99 14.21 2.99
C TRP A 176 -4.01 13.29 3.72
N ILE A 177 -2.84 13.05 3.16
CA ILE A 177 -1.72 12.39 3.84
C ILE A 177 -1.22 13.32 4.95
N HIS A 178 -1.35 12.90 6.20
CA HIS A 178 -1.11 13.71 7.39
C HIS A 178 0.39 13.93 7.65
N PHE A 179 0.69 14.94 8.47
CA PHE A 179 2.08 15.33 8.76
C PHE A 179 2.89 14.23 9.45
N ASP A 180 2.27 13.40 10.27
CA ASP A 180 2.89 12.25 10.91
C ASP A 180 3.25 11.14 9.90
N GLN A 181 2.38 10.89 8.92
CA GLN A 181 2.65 9.99 7.79
C GLN A 181 3.82 10.53 6.94
N ILE A 182 3.84 11.85 6.68
CA ILE A 182 4.93 12.51 5.95
C ILE A 182 6.24 12.42 6.73
N ALA A 183 6.21 12.66 8.04
CA ALA A 183 7.38 12.53 8.89
C ALA A 183 7.91 11.10 8.88
N TRP A 184 7.03 10.11 9.00
CA TRP A 184 7.39 8.69 8.89
C TRP A 184 8.00 8.35 7.53
N TYR A 185 7.39 8.78 6.42
CA TYR A 185 7.97 8.58 5.08
C TYR A 185 9.40 9.16 5.02
N ARG A 186 9.59 10.40 5.46
CA ARG A 186 10.91 11.07 5.46
C ARG A 186 11.94 10.32 6.30
N GLU A 187 11.51 9.77 7.45
CA GLU A 187 12.37 8.93 8.29
C GLU A 187 12.79 7.65 7.57
N GLN A 188 11.84 6.95 6.92
CA GLN A 188 12.15 5.74 6.15
C GLN A 188 13.10 6.05 4.99
N SER A 189 12.83 7.07 4.19
CA SER A 189 13.67 7.51 3.09
C SER A 189 15.09 7.87 3.57
N ALA A 190 15.20 8.64 4.64
CA ALA A 190 16.49 9.00 5.23
C ALA A 190 17.27 7.77 5.74
N ARG A 191 16.59 6.80 6.36
CA ARG A 191 17.19 5.54 6.81
C ARG A 191 17.80 4.79 5.64
N PHE A 192 17.05 4.53 4.57
CA PHE A 192 17.55 3.82 3.40
C PHE A 192 18.65 4.60 2.66
N THR A 193 18.53 5.92 2.61
CA THR A 193 19.61 6.79 2.07
C THR A 193 20.91 6.62 2.86
N LYS A 194 20.84 6.61 4.19
CA LYS A 194 22.00 6.38 5.06
C LYS A 194 22.59 4.98 4.85
N GLU A 195 21.75 3.95 4.77
CA GLU A 195 22.17 2.57 4.51
C GLU A 195 22.79 2.40 3.12
N ASN A 196 22.42 3.25 2.15
CA ASN A 196 22.97 3.31 0.80
C ASN A 196 24.12 4.36 0.66
N ASN A 197 24.93 4.53 1.70
CA ASN A 197 26.08 5.42 1.70
C ASN A 197 25.77 6.89 1.36
N GLY A 198 24.62 7.39 1.81
CA GLY A 198 24.19 8.77 1.61
C GLY A 198 23.55 9.06 0.25
N SER A 199 23.38 8.04 -0.61
CA SER A 199 22.67 8.20 -1.89
C SER A 199 21.21 7.75 -1.74
N PRO A 200 20.21 8.56 -2.14
CA PRO A 200 18.81 8.15 -2.13
C PRO A 200 18.60 6.84 -2.91
N VAL A 201 17.78 5.95 -2.36
CA VAL A 201 17.38 4.72 -3.05
C VAL A 201 16.19 5.03 -3.93
N PRO A 202 16.22 4.76 -5.26
CA PRO A 202 15.08 5.00 -6.13
C PRO A 202 13.81 4.36 -5.60
N ALA A 203 12.70 5.09 -5.61
CA ALA A 203 11.44 4.64 -5.04
C ALA A 203 10.24 4.94 -5.94
N LEU A 204 9.17 4.16 -5.76
CA LEU A 204 7.84 4.44 -6.27
C LEU A 204 6.88 4.60 -5.07
N ALA A 205 5.90 5.49 -5.19
CA ALA A 205 4.89 5.72 -4.17
C ALA A 205 3.51 5.32 -4.69
N PHE A 206 2.72 4.66 -3.85
CA PHE A 206 1.39 4.15 -4.14
C PHE A 206 0.43 4.59 -3.03
N PHE A 207 -0.66 5.20 -3.42
CA PHE A 207 -1.78 5.57 -2.55
C PHE A 207 -3.02 5.78 -3.42
N HIS A 208 -4.20 5.97 -2.82
CA HIS A 208 -5.44 6.03 -3.57
C HIS A 208 -5.78 7.44 -4.06
N ILE A 209 -6.04 8.38 -3.14
CA ILE A 209 -6.47 9.73 -3.49
C ILE A 209 -5.28 10.52 -4.04
N PRO A 210 -5.34 11.04 -5.27
CA PRO A 210 -4.25 11.79 -5.89
C PRO A 210 -3.84 13.03 -5.09
N LEU A 211 -2.57 13.41 -5.16
CA LEU A 211 -2.10 14.68 -4.61
C LEU A 211 -2.64 15.88 -5.42
N LEU A 212 -2.77 17.02 -4.76
CA LEU A 212 -3.29 18.23 -5.36
C LEU A 212 -2.49 18.68 -6.62
N GLU A 213 -1.20 18.37 -6.65
CA GLU A 213 -0.28 18.70 -7.74
C GLU A 213 -0.61 17.99 -9.06
N TYR A 214 -1.37 16.90 -9.05
CA TYR A 214 -1.88 16.30 -10.29
C TYR A 214 -2.72 17.27 -11.12
N ASN A 215 -3.40 18.23 -10.47
CA ASN A 215 -4.16 19.28 -11.17
C ASN A 215 -3.28 20.28 -11.94
N GLU A 216 -1.98 20.38 -11.59
CA GLU A 216 -1.06 21.30 -12.26
C GLU A 216 -0.55 20.75 -13.60
N ILE A 217 -0.50 19.43 -13.73
CA ILE A 217 -0.01 18.75 -14.93
C ILE A 217 -1.15 18.30 -15.84
N ALA A 218 -2.37 18.19 -15.33
CA ALA A 218 -3.52 17.77 -16.11
C ALA A 218 -3.77 18.77 -17.26
N GLY A 219 -3.58 18.33 -18.51
CA GLY A 219 -3.80 19.13 -19.70
C GLY A 219 -2.64 20.07 -20.10
N ASP A 220 -1.43 19.89 -19.56
CA ASP A 220 -0.23 20.68 -19.91
C ASP A 220 0.34 20.34 -21.31
N GLY A 221 -0.27 19.43 -22.06
CA GLY A 221 0.15 18.96 -23.39
C GLY A 221 1.36 18.02 -23.36
N LYS A 222 1.85 17.66 -22.18
CA LYS A 222 2.91 16.65 -21.97
C LYS A 222 2.38 15.39 -21.31
N THR A 223 1.15 15.45 -20.80
CA THR A 223 0.45 14.29 -20.24
C THR A 223 0.01 13.35 -21.36
N PHE A 224 0.11 12.05 -21.10
CA PHE A 224 -0.45 11.00 -21.92
C PHE A 224 -1.68 10.45 -21.21
N GLY A 225 -2.68 9.98 -21.96
CA GLY A 225 -3.94 9.49 -21.45
C GLY A 225 -5.07 10.51 -21.58
N ASN A 226 -6.15 10.27 -20.88
CA ASN A 226 -7.37 11.08 -20.95
C ASN A 226 -7.66 11.71 -19.59
N ASN A 227 -7.95 12.99 -19.58
CA ASN A 227 -8.54 13.68 -18.44
C ASN A 227 -9.97 14.08 -18.80
N ARG A 228 -10.92 13.17 -18.58
CA ARG A 228 -12.33 13.38 -18.94
C ARG A 228 -13.09 14.18 -17.90
N GLU A 229 -12.67 14.07 -16.64
CA GLU A 229 -13.31 14.79 -15.53
C GLU A 229 -12.87 16.25 -15.45
N GLY A 230 -11.82 16.63 -16.18
CA GLY A 230 -11.34 18.01 -16.29
C GLY A 230 -10.63 18.55 -15.04
N LYS A 231 -10.88 17.93 -13.88
CA LYS A 231 -10.22 18.22 -12.60
C LYS A 231 -9.97 16.92 -11.87
N VAL A 232 -8.77 16.74 -11.36
CA VAL A 232 -8.42 15.58 -10.55
C VAL A 232 -9.06 15.74 -9.16
N ALA A 233 -9.80 14.73 -8.72
CA ALA A 233 -10.41 14.69 -7.40
C ALA A 233 -9.31 14.43 -6.35
N SER A 234 -9.04 15.44 -5.54
CA SER A 234 -7.98 15.42 -4.53
C SER A 234 -8.43 16.16 -3.27
N ALA A 235 -7.67 16.03 -2.19
CA ALA A 235 -7.85 16.86 -1.01
C ALA A 235 -7.70 18.34 -1.37
N ASN A 236 -8.46 19.22 -0.71
CA ASN A 236 -8.29 20.66 -0.89
C ASN A 236 -7.07 21.22 -0.13
N ILE A 237 -6.55 20.45 0.82
CA ILE A 237 -5.41 20.83 1.64
C ILE A 237 -4.14 20.17 1.09
N ASN A 238 -3.15 21.00 0.75
CA ASN A 238 -1.81 20.53 0.44
C ASN A 238 -1.03 20.34 1.74
N SER A 239 -0.75 19.11 2.11
CA SER A 239 0.01 18.78 3.32
C SER A 239 1.53 18.81 3.12
N GLY A 240 2.01 19.05 1.88
CA GLY A 240 3.43 19.07 1.55
C GLY A 240 4.03 17.68 1.26
N MET A 241 3.21 16.68 0.98
CA MET A 241 3.72 15.34 0.63
C MET A 241 4.56 15.37 -0.65
N PHE A 242 4.10 16.05 -1.69
CA PHE A 242 4.87 16.21 -2.93
C PHE A 242 6.20 16.94 -2.69
N ALA A 243 6.17 18.02 -1.91
CA ALA A 243 7.39 18.74 -1.54
C ALA A 243 8.37 17.84 -0.79
N SER A 244 7.87 16.91 0.04
CA SER A 244 8.70 15.93 0.74
C SER A 244 9.35 14.93 -0.22
N PHE A 245 8.65 14.45 -1.25
CA PHE A 245 9.23 13.61 -2.31
C PHE A 245 10.38 14.33 -3.04
N ILE A 246 10.17 15.59 -3.39
CA ILE A 246 11.19 16.41 -4.07
C ILE A 246 12.42 16.62 -3.18
N ASP A 247 12.21 16.89 -1.88
CA ASP A 247 13.30 17.15 -0.93
C ASP A 247 14.12 15.89 -0.65
N MET A 248 13.47 14.72 -0.48
CA MET A 248 14.12 13.44 -0.22
C MET A 248 14.78 12.84 -1.47
N LYS A 249 14.35 13.20 -2.68
CA LYS A 249 14.96 12.81 -3.98
C LYS A 249 14.98 11.30 -4.26
N ASP A 250 14.13 10.55 -3.64
CA ASP A 250 14.04 9.09 -3.81
C ASP A 250 12.87 8.69 -4.70
N VAL A 251 11.70 9.32 -4.58
CA VAL A 251 10.49 8.97 -5.33
C VAL A 251 10.59 9.47 -6.78
N MET A 252 10.57 8.51 -7.70
CA MET A 252 10.67 8.73 -9.15
C MET A 252 9.31 8.69 -9.84
N GLY A 253 8.30 8.11 -9.21
CA GLY A 253 6.95 7.97 -9.75
C GLY A 253 5.94 7.79 -8.64
N ILE A 254 4.73 8.33 -8.88
CA ILE A 254 3.60 8.26 -7.98
C ILE A 254 2.44 7.61 -8.74
N PHE A 255 1.77 6.67 -8.09
CA PHE A 255 0.66 5.90 -8.65
C PHE A 255 -0.55 6.05 -7.75
N ALA A 256 -1.64 6.53 -8.32
CA ALA A 256 -2.90 6.76 -7.63
C ALA A 256 -4.05 6.05 -8.35
N GLY A 257 -5.23 6.10 -7.76
CA GLY A 257 -6.51 5.69 -8.33
C GLY A 257 -7.53 6.82 -8.20
N HIS A 258 -8.77 6.47 -7.81
CA HIS A 258 -9.82 7.39 -7.39
C HIS A 258 -10.62 8.05 -8.52
N ASP A 259 -9.98 8.54 -9.56
CA ASP A 259 -10.63 9.15 -10.73
C ASP A 259 -10.85 8.08 -11.81
N HIS A 260 -12.08 7.58 -11.94
CA HIS A 260 -12.39 6.42 -12.77
C HIS A 260 -12.28 6.69 -14.28
N ASP A 261 -12.49 7.94 -14.70
CA ASP A 261 -12.49 8.34 -16.10
C ASP A 261 -11.20 9.08 -16.53
N ASN A 262 -10.21 9.15 -15.67
CA ASN A 262 -8.88 9.69 -15.93
C ASN A 262 -7.86 8.55 -16.04
N ASP A 263 -7.10 8.50 -17.14
CA ASP A 263 -6.13 7.44 -17.44
C ASP A 263 -4.82 7.96 -18.09
#